data_6f738d744de999d654149c457a83d8ff
#
_entry.id   6f738d744de999d654149c457a83d8ff
#
_cell.length_a   1.000
_cell.length_b   1.000
_cell.length_c   1.000
_cell.angle_alpha   90.00
_cell.angle_beta   90.00
_cell.angle_gamma   90.00
#
_symmetry.space_group_name_H-M   'P 1'
#
loop_
_entity.id
_entity.type
_entity.pdbx_description
1 polymer ?
#
loop_
_entity_poly.entity_id
_entity_poly.type
_entity_poly.pdbx_seq_one_letter_code
_entity_poly.pdbx_strand_id
1 'polypeptide(L)'
;MEEKIGVFICTGYGIGEALDVDALCEVATGEFKVPFCKTVKSCEGAALSAMNADIKAEGLTKVVIAGISPRRYSSTAFPPEVMVEMVGLREQVVWCLPPNDEDTQMAAADNLRMYITKIQQRKPLVPFQPEDEVSKDLLVVGGGVAGLTAALEAAKTGYGVKLVEKSDHLGGWLAKQHKSIPTKPPFRDLEDTGIQELVAEVEANPNIRIFTSAFTAETDGAPGLFDVTIASSGNGKPEGEVIEKIRVGAIIQATGWRPADPRPDLPYGDLEDVILNVDLEAMMKADGRITRPSDGKEAKKVAFIQCGGCSGKEKHSYCSSICCMTSLKQALYVREGRDDAKAYIFFEFMRTPGQYEDFYRRAQEDDGVFLTRGLVADVAKNEDGGLTITATDTMLGSEIQVKVDLVVIAAGMIPNAADGEAIRALEDAKVNVLDGDSEAKRVAAAETLEKLGHHDGTQILNLNYRQGPDLPALEYGFPDSHFICFPYESRRTGIYPTGAARQPTDGMGSREDATGAALKAIQCVEMTSRGEAVHPRAGDTSYPDFMMSRCTKCKRCTE
;
A
#
# COMPACT_ATOMS: atom_id res chain seq x y z
N MET A 1 -12.62 -43.17 1.15
CA MET A 1 -12.02 -43.99 0.07
C MET A 1 -10.70 -44.50 0.60
N GLU A 2 -10.40 -45.78 0.30
CA GLU A 2 -9.10 -46.37 0.67
C GLU A 2 -7.99 -45.66 -0.09
N GLU A 3 -6.91 -45.28 0.60
CA GLU A 3 -5.80 -44.56 -0.03
C GLU A 3 -5.03 -45.49 -0.97
N LYS A 4 -5.05 -45.19 -2.28
CA LYS A 4 -4.32 -45.97 -3.29
C LYS A 4 -3.28 -45.06 -3.97
N ILE A 5 -2.01 -45.45 -3.83
CA ILE A 5 -0.86 -44.69 -4.37
C ILE A 5 -0.46 -45.25 -5.72
N GLY A 6 -0.19 -44.40 -6.69
CA GLY A 6 0.41 -44.74 -7.98
C GLY A 6 1.71 -43.97 -8.23
N VAL A 7 2.63 -44.58 -8.96
CA VAL A 7 3.89 -43.94 -9.41
C VAL A 7 3.95 -43.99 -10.92
N PHE A 8 4.22 -42.87 -11.56
CA PHE A 8 4.54 -42.78 -12.98
C PHE A 8 5.99 -42.31 -13.14
N ILE A 9 6.78 -43.06 -13.93
CA ILE A 9 8.18 -42.73 -14.20
C ILE A 9 8.34 -42.41 -15.67
N CYS A 10 8.83 -41.18 -15.97
CA CYS A 10 9.07 -40.74 -17.34
C CYS A 10 10.35 -41.35 -17.90
N THR A 11 10.29 -41.94 -19.09
CA THR A 11 11.47 -42.46 -19.80
C THR A 11 12.02 -41.49 -20.85
N GLY A 12 11.25 -40.47 -21.22
CA GLY A 12 11.69 -39.44 -22.17
C GLY A 12 12.57 -38.36 -21.55
N TYR A 13 12.88 -37.36 -22.35
CA TYR A 13 13.69 -36.19 -21.95
C TYR A 13 15.10 -36.51 -21.46
N GLY A 14 15.71 -37.62 -21.94
CA GLY A 14 17.02 -38.09 -21.53
C GLY A 14 17.02 -38.92 -20.24
N ILE A 15 15.87 -39.15 -19.61
CA ILE A 15 15.78 -39.88 -18.33
C ILE A 15 16.08 -41.36 -18.54
N GLY A 16 15.41 -42.01 -19.51
CA GLY A 16 15.58 -43.44 -19.77
C GLY A 16 16.93 -43.78 -20.43
N GLU A 17 17.62 -42.80 -21.01
CA GLU A 17 18.97 -42.95 -21.52
C GLU A 17 20.03 -42.87 -20.42
N ALA A 18 19.72 -42.19 -19.32
CA ALA A 18 20.66 -41.94 -18.23
C ALA A 18 20.44 -42.78 -16.98
N LEU A 19 19.22 -43.36 -16.81
CA LEU A 19 18.78 -44.09 -15.61
C LEU A 19 18.16 -45.44 -15.98
N ASP A 20 18.37 -46.40 -15.13
CA ASP A 20 17.58 -47.65 -15.12
C ASP A 20 16.19 -47.39 -14.48
N VAL A 21 15.20 -47.18 -15.34
CA VAL A 21 13.82 -46.88 -14.90
C VAL A 21 13.09 -48.09 -14.32
N ASP A 22 13.48 -49.30 -14.71
CA ASP A 22 12.90 -50.52 -14.17
C ASP A 22 13.33 -50.69 -12.71
N ALA A 23 14.61 -50.45 -12.41
CA ALA A 23 15.11 -50.42 -11.05
C ALA A 23 14.41 -49.35 -10.18
N LEU A 24 14.05 -48.19 -10.75
CA LEU A 24 13.25 -47.17 -10.04
C LEU A 24 11.81 -47.66 -9.78
N CYS A 25 11.22 -48.39 -10.70
CA CYS A 25 9.91 -49.06 -10.47
C CYS A 25 9.99 -50.12 -9.36
N GLU A 26 11.11 -50.83 -9.26
CA GLU A 26 11.35 -51.80 -8.17
C GLU A 26 11.45 -51.09 -6.81
N VAL A 27 12.05 -49.92 -6.74
CA VAL A 27 12.04 -49.10 -5.51
C VAL A 27 10.58 -48.80 -5.08
N ALA A 28 9.73 -48.35 -5.99
CA ALA A 28 8.33 -48.04 -5.68
C ALA A 28 7.53 -49.29 -5.25
N THR A 29 7.61 -50.37 -6.02
CA THR A 29 6.79 -51.57 -5.80
C THR A 29 7.40 -52.51 -4.75
N GLY A 30 8.70 -52.68 -4.75
CA GLY A 30 9.44 -53.58 -3.87
C GLY A 30 9.65 -53.01 -2.46
N GLU A 31 10.18 -51.82 -2.34
CA GLU A 31 10.47 -51.22 -1.02
C GLU A 31 9.19 -50.60 -0.40
N PHE A 32 8.46 -49.79 -1.13
CA PHE A 32 7.30 -49.02 -0.63
C PHE A 32 5.95 -49.75 -0.80
N LYS A 33 5.94 -50.91 -1.47
CA LYS A 33 4.72 -51.69 -1.75
C LYS A 33 3.63 -50.85 -2.44
N VAL A 34 4.04 -49.90 -3.31
CA VAL A 34 3.09 -49.12 -4.10
C VAL A 34 2.34 -50.05 -5.06
N PRO A 35 1.01 -50.06 -5.05
CA PRO A 35 0.22 -51.04 -5.83
C PRO A 35 0.24 -50.79 -7.35
N PHE A 36 0.66 -49.61 -7.79
CA PHE A 36 0.69 -49.24 -9.19
C PHE A 36 1.97 -48.44 -9.54
N CYS A 37 2.80 -48.98 -10.44
CA CYS A 37 3.91 -48.27 -11.06
C CYS A 37 3.87 -48.44 -12.57
N LYS A 38 3.98 -47.36 -13.34
CA LYS A 38 3.95 -47.35 -14.79
C LYS A 38 4.99 -46.43 -15.37
N THR A 39 5.74 -46.91 -16.35
CA THR A 39 6.62 -46.05 -17.15
C THR A 39 5.86 -45.36 -18.29
N VAL A 40 6.20 -44.10 -18.56
CA VAL A 40 5.57 -43.29 -19.61
C VAL A 40 6.64 -42.58 -20.43
N LYS A 41 6.41 -42.46 -21.75
CA LYS A 41 7.40 -41.77 -22.63
C LYS A 41 7.46 -40.25 -22.47
N SER A 42 6.40 -39.67 -21.98
CA SER A 42 6.27 -38.24 -21.76
C SER A 42 5.33 -37.95 -20.60
N CYS A 43 5.51 -36.82 -19.98
CA CYS A 43 4.63 -36.33 -18.92
C CYS A 43 3.77 -35.13 -19.37
N GLU A 44 3.71 -34.85 -20.67
CA GLU A 44 3.01 -33.70 -21.26
C GLU A 44 2.06 -34.12 -22.38
N GLY A 45 1.16 -33.23 -22.77
CA GLY A 45 0.27 -33.39 -23.92
C GLY A 45 -0.62 -34.68 -23.83
N ALA A 46 -0.66 -35.47 -24.88
CA ALA A 46 -1.46 -36.69 -24.94
C ALA A 46 -1.05 -37.72 -23.88
N ALA A 47 0.21 -37.80 -23.49
CA ALA A 47 0.68 -38.69 -22.42
C ALA A 47 0.14 -38.28 -21.03
N LEU A 48 0.02 -37.01 -20.76
CA LEU A 48 -0.63 -36.49 -19.54
C LEU A 48 -2.11 -36.88 -19.50
N SER A 49 -2.81 -36.78 -20.63
CA SER A 49 -4.20 -37.18 -20.75
C SER A 49 -4.36 -38.70 -20.51
N ALA A 50 -3.43 -39.51 -21.02
CA ALA A 50 -3.38 -40.94 -20.77
C ALA A 50 -3.12 -41.28 -19.30
N MET A 51 -2.18 -40.56 -18.64
CA MET A 51 -1.94 -40.71 -17.20
C MET A 51 -3.20 -40.40 -16.38
N ASN A 52 -3.93 -39.33 -16.71
CA ASN A 52 -5.17 -38.97 -16.03
C ASN A 52 -6.26 -40.07 -16.24
N ALA A 53 -6.29 -40.71 -17.41
CA ALA A 53 -7.17 -41.86 -17.64
C ALA A 53 -6.77 -43.06 -16.78
N ASP A 54 -5.48 -43.38 -16.68
CA ASP A 54 -4.97 -44.45 -15.80
C ASP A 54 -5.27 -44.15 -14.32
N ILE A 55 -5.04 -42.91 -13.86
CA ILE A 55 -5.35 -42.47 -12.49
C ILE A 55 -6.80 -42.75 -12.15
N LYS A 56 -7.70 -42.43 -13.07
CA LYS A 56 -9.14 -42.66 -12.90
C LYS A 56 -9.50 -44.16 -12.95
N ALA A 57 -8.96 -44.89 -13.92
CA ALA A 57 -9.25 -46.30 -14.12
C ALA A 57 -8.77 -47.17 -12.94
N GLU A 58 -7.61 -46.85 -12.39
CA GLU A 58 -7.02 -47.54 -11.24
C GLU A 58 -7.55 -47.05 -9.89
N GLY A 59 -8.34 -45.97 -9.86
CA GLY A 59 -8.84 -45.35 -8.64
C GLY A 59 -7.74 -44.82 -7.73
N LEU A 60 -6.69 -44.21 -8.32
CA LEU A 60 -5.57 -43.67 -7.55
C LEU A 60 -6.00 -42.36 -6.86
N THR A 61 -5.74 -42.29 -5.57
CA THR A 61 -6.03 -41.07 -4.76
C THR A 61 -4.78 -40.25 -4.50
N LYS A 62 -3.59 -40.85 -4.62
CA LYS A 62 -2.29 -40.25 -4.41
C LYS A 62 -1.35 -40.66 -5.56
N VAL A 63 -0.61 -39.72 -6.15
CA VAL A 63 0.23 -40.01 -7.32
C VAL A 63 1.59 -39.34 -7.19
N VAL A 64 2.66 -40.08 -7.46
CA VAL A 64 4.01 -39.55 -7.67
C VAL A 64 4.32 -39.60 -9.15
N ILE A 65 4.77 -38.46 -9.72
CA ILE A 65 5.23 -38.38 -11.10
C ILE A 65 6.70 -38.05 -11.10
N ALA A 66 7.53 -39.02 -11.47
CA ALA A 66 8.97 -38.87 -11.57
C ALA A 66 9.35 -38.56 -13.03
N GLY A 67 9.69 -37.32 -13.32
CA GLY A 67 9.96 -36.86 -14.69
C GLY A 67 10.57 -35.47 -14.74
N ILE A 68 9.82 -34.53 -15.23
CA ILE A 68 10.24 -33.12 -15.40
C ILE A 68 9.77 -32.23 -14.25
N SER A 69 10.31 -31.01 -14.18
CA SER A 69 9.99 -30.04 -13.12
C SER A 69 8.48 -29.79 -12.94
N PRO A 70 7.98 -29.70 -11.69
CA PRO A 70 6.59 -29.35 -11.41
C PRO A 70 6.16 -28.00 -11.97
N ARG A 71 7.10 -27.09 -12.24
CA ARG A 71 6.82 -25.77 -12.83
C ARG A 71 6.26 -25.82 -14.26
N ARG A 72 6.33 -26.99 -14.91
CA ARG A 72 5.80 -27.21 -16.27
C ARG A 72 4.30 -27.47 -16.28
N TYR A 73 3.67 -27.70 -15.13
CA TYR A 73 2.29 -28.07 -15.04
C TYR A 73 1.42 -26.92 -14.49
N SER A 74 0.21 -26.80 -15.02
CA SER A 74 -0.80 -25.93 -14.41
C SER A 74 -1.42 -26.61 -13.18
N SER A 75 -2.04 -25.84 -12.31
CA SER A 75 -2.80 -26.37 -11.16
C SER A 75 -3.97 -27.27 -11.57
N THR A 76 -4.44 -27.17 -12.83
CA THR A 76 -5.55 -27.93 -13.39
C THR A 76 -5.08 -29.13 -14.22
N ALA A 77 -3.79 -29.45 -14.22
CA ALA A 77 -3.24 -30.56 -15.02
C ALA A 77 -3.73 -31.94 -14.58
N PHE A 78 -4.16 -32.08 -13.33
CA PHE A 78 -4.61 -33.32 -12.72
C PHE A 78 -6.00 -33.17 -12.09
N PRO A 79 -6.73 -34.27 -11.87
CA PRO A 79 -8.01 -34.22 -11.17
C PRO A 79 -7.88 -33.60 -9.78
N PRO A 80 -8.75 -32.67 -9.37
CA PRO A 80 -8.62 -31.92 -8.13
C PRO A 80 -8.71 -32.79 -6.86
N GLU A 81 -9.33 -33.95 -6.96
CA GLU A 81 -9.45 -34.91 -5.88
C GLU A 81 -8.19 -35.77 -5.66
N VAL A 82 -7.23 -35.73 -6.58
CA VAL A 82 -6.00 -36.53 -6.54
C VAL A 82 -4.85 -35.71 -5.99
N MET A 83 -4.19 -36.19 -4.95
CA MET A 83 -2.98 -35.60 -4.46
C MET A 83 -1.80 -35.99 -5.33
N VAL A 84 -1.09 -35.02 -5.88
CA VAL A 84 0.04 -35.25 -6.78
C VAL A 84 1.32 -34.67 -6.18
N GLU A 85 2.39 -35.45 -6.21
CA GLU A 85 3.76 -35.01 -5.96
C GLU A 85 4.60 -35.27 -7.20
N MET A 86 5.52 -34.35 -7.50
CA MET A 86 6.33 -34.41 -8.71
C MET A 86 7.82 -34.38 -8.40
N VAL A 87 8.54 -35.35 -8.93
CA VAL A 87 9.98 -35.48 -8.80
C VAL A 87 10.62 -35.02 -10.11
N GLY A 88 11.42 -33.97 -10.06
CA GLY A 88 12.11 -33.44 -11.24
C GLY A 88 13.39 -34.23 -11.55
N LEU A 89 13.27 -35.51 -11.92
CA LEU A 89 14.45 -36.35 -12.21
C LEU A 89 15.33 -35.75 -13.30
N ARG A 90 14.75 -35.13 -14.32
CA ARG A 90 15.53 -34.48 -15.38
C ARG A 90 16.40 -33.35 -14.83
N GLU A 91 15.79 -32.42 -14.10
CA GLU A 91 16.46 -31.19 -13.65
C GLU A 91 17.34 -31.41 -12.42
N GLN A 92 16.96 -32.33 -11.54
CA GLN A 92 17.63 -32.53 -10.24
C GLN A 92 18.68 -33.63 -10.27
N VAL A 93 18.60 -34.53 -11.24
CA VAL A 93 19.48 -35.70 -11.34
C VAL A 93 20.20 -35.73 -12.70
N VAL A 94 19.45 -35.97 -13.79
CA VAL A 94 20.03 -36.25 -15.12
C VAL A 94 20.85 -35.07 -15.67
N TRP A 95 20.44 -33.84 -15.41
CA TRP A 95 21.21 -32.67 -15.84
C TRP A 95 22.37 -32.31 -14.91
N CYS A 96 22.43 -32.89 -13.72
CA CYS A 96 23.39 -32.52 -12.68
C CYS A 96 24.50 -33.56 -12.52
N LEU A 97 24.27 -34.80 -12.93
CA LEU A 97 25.16 -35.95 -12.68
C LEU A 97 25.44 -36.73 -13.96
N PRO A 98 26.58 -37.49 -14.03
CA PRO A 98 26.91 -38.27 -15.21
C PRO A 98 25.88 -39.36 -15.53
N PRO A 99 25.48 -39.55 -16.81
CA PRO A 99 24.54 -40.59 -17.19
C PRO A 99 25.12 -42.00 -16.98
N ASN A 100 24.25 -42.96 -16.66
CA ASN A 100 24.60 -44.36 -16.46
C ASN A 100 25.66 -44.62 -15.38
N ASP A 101 25.71 -43.76 -14.37
CA ASP A 101 26.61 -43.85 -13.23
C ASP A 101 25.83 -44.36 -12.01
N GLU A 102 26.48 -45.12 -11.14
CA GLU A 102 25.86 -45.74 -9.96
C GLU A 102 25.36 -44.67 -8.96
N ASP A 103 26.15 -43.59 -8.74
CA ASP A 103 25.75 -42.49 -7.85
C ASP A 103 24.55 -41.73 -8.43
N THR A 104 24.47 -41.60 -9.76
CA THR A 104 23.33 -40.96 -10.43
C THR A 104 22.06 -41.79 -10.28
N GLN A 105 22.16 -43.11 -10.42
CA GLN A 105 21.05 -44.04 -10.18
C GLN A 105 20.61 -44.00 -8.72
N MET A 106 21.55 -43.97 -7.78
CA MET A 106 21.28 -43.87 -6.36
C MET A 106 20.57 -42.55 -6.01
N ALA A 107 21.05 -41.43 -6.55
CA ALA A 107 20.43 -40.11 -6.36
C ALA A 107 18.98 -40.07 -6.90
N ALA A 108 18.70 -40.71 -8.04
CA ALA A 108 17.36 -40.82 -8.59
C ALA A 108 16.45 -41.66 -7.69
N ALA A 109 16.94 -42.80 -7.19
CA ALA A 109 16.23 -43.66 -6.27
C ALA A 109 15.90 -42.96 -4.96
N ASP A 110 16.86 -42.18 -4.40
CA ASP A 110 16.66 -41.42 -3.16
C ASP A 110 15.64 -40.30 -3.35
N ASN A 111 15.70 -39.58 -4.45
CA ASN A 111 14.65 -38.62 -4.79
C ASN A 111 13.28 -39.29 -4.85
N LEU A 112 13.17 -40.42 -5.51
CA LEU A 112 11.89 -41.17 -5.60
C LEU A 112 11.41 -41.63 -4.20
N ARG A 113 12.30 -42.15 -3.35
CA ARG A 113 12.00 -42.56 -1.97
C ARG A 113 11.45 -41.37 -1.14
N MET A 114 12.09 -40.22 -1.24
CA MET A 114 11.65 -39.01 -0.53
C MET A 114 10.24 -38.61 -0.92
N TYR A 115 9.93 -38.59 -2.22
CA TYR A 115 8.61 -38.18 -2.70
C TYR A 115 7.52 -39.21 -2.48
N ILE A 116 7.84 -40.51 -2.52
CA ILE A 116 6.88 -41.57 -2.11
C ILE A 116 6.57 -41.45 -0.61
N THR A 117 7.59 -41.28 0.22
CA THR A 117 7.41 -41.05 1.67
C THR A 117 6.56 -39.79 1.93
N LYS A 118 6.85 -38.70 1.20
CA LYS A 118 6.09 -37.46 1.30
C LYS A 118 4.61 -37.66 0.99
N ILE A 119 4.29 -38.34 -0.15
CA ILE A 119 2.89 -38.51 -0.54
C ILE A 119 2.15 -39.49 0.38
N GLN A 120 2.83 -40.49 0.94
CA GLN A 120 2.25 -41.39 1.94
C GLN A 120 1.79 -40.65 3.20
N GLN A 121 2.59 -39.67 3.64
CA GLN A 121 2.31 -38.90 4.85
C GLN A 121 1.42 -37.68 4.61
N ARG A 122 1.27 -37.27 3.34
CA ARG A 122 0.46 -36.11 2.97
C ARG A 122 -1.02 -36.40 3.20
N LYS A 123 -1.69 -35.48 3.90
CA LYS A 123 -3.14 -35.50 4.11
C LYS A 123 -3.78 -34.39 3.25
N PRO A 124 -5.04 -34.58 2.81
CA PRO A 124 -5.80 -33.51 2.19
C PRO A 124 -5.83 -32.28 3.10
N LEU A 125 -5.65 -31.11 2.50
CA LEU A 125 -5.83 -29.87 3.23
C LEU A 125 -7.33 -29.68 3.46
N VAL A 126 -7.70 -29.50 4.71
CA VAL A 126 -9.06 -29.14 5.10
C VAL A 126 -9.08 -27.61 5.26
N PRO A 127 -9.95 -26.89 4.52
CA PRO A 127 -10.11 -25.47 4.70
C PRO A 127 -10.41 -25.14 6.15
N PHE A 128 -9.74 -24.10 6.68
CA PHE A 128 -10.08 -23.57 7.98
C PHE A 128 -11.50 -22.99 7.95
N GLN A 129 -12.32 -23.44 8.88
CA GLN A 129 -13.64 -22.87 9.10
C GLN A 129 -13.65 -22.28 10.51
N PRO A 130 -13.77 -20.96 10.65
CA PRO A 130 -13.90 -20.31 11.96
C PRO A 130 -15.19 -20.79 12.65
N GLU A 131 -15.18 -20.81 13.98
CA GLU A 131 -16.37 -21.13 14.78
C GLU A 131 -17.44 -20.03 14.65
N ASP A 132 -16.99 -18.77 14.49
CA ASP A 132 -17.87 -17.62 14.28
C ASP A 132 -18.20 -17.42 12.80
N GLU A 133 -19.36 -16.80 12.53
CA GLU A 133 -19.75 -16.42 11.18
C GLU A 133 -18.82 -15.36 10.59
N VAL A 134 -18.29 -15.64 9.41
CA VAL A 134 -17.40 -14.75 8.66
C VAL A 134 -18.20 -13.61 8.06
N SER A 135 -17.84 -12.37 8.38
CA SER A 135 -18.42 -11.19 7.76
C SER A 135 -17.83 -10.92 6.37
N LYS A 136 -18.69 -10.54 5.42
CA LYS A 136 -18.30 -10.01 4.10
C LYS A 136 -18.39 -8.48 4.03
N ASP A 137 -18.85 -7.81 5.07
CA ASP A 137 -18.86 -6.36 5.13
C ASP A 137 -17.44 -5.80 5.17
N LEU A 138 -17.25 -4.65 4.55
CA LEU A 138 -15.97 -3.94 4.52
C LEU A 138 -16.03 -2.70 5.40
N LEU A 139 -14.95 -2.44 6.13
CA LEU A 139 -14.74 -1.16 6.81
C LEU A 139 -13.89 -0.26 5.92
N VAL A 140 -14.32 0.97 5.73
CA VAL A 140 -13.53 2.03 5.11
C VAL A 140 -13.30 3.12 6.14
N VAL A 141 -12.03 3.44 6.44
CA VAL A 141 -11.64 4.48 7.39
C VAL A 141 -11.12 5.69 6.65
N GLY A 142 -11.90 6.78 6.71
CA GLY A 142 -11.66 8.04 6.01
C GLY A 142 -12.66 8.28 4.88
N GLY A 143 -13.40 9.39 4.97
CA GLY A 143 -14.44 9.81 4.01
C GLY A 143 -13.94 10.80 2.95
N GLY A 144 -12.63 10.80 2.62
CA GLY A 144 -12.06 11.53 1.50
C GLY A 144 -12.29 10.82 0.17
N VAL A 145 -11.74 11.37 -0.93
CA VAL A 145 -11.94 10.84 -2.29
C VAL A 145 -11.58 9.35 -2.42
N ALA A 146 -10.49 8.91 -1.79
CA ALA A 146 -10.10 7.50 -1.83
C ALA A 146 -11.12 6.61 -1.10
N GLY A 147 -11.52 6.99 0.13
CA GLY A 147 -12.49 6.21 0.90
C GLY A 147 -13.86 6.16 0.27
N LEU A 148 -14.36 7.29 -0.24
CA LEU A 148 -15.62 7.34 -0.98
C LEU A 148 -15.61 6.47 -2.23
N THR A 149 -14.52 6.50 -2.99
CA THR A 149 -14.35 5.64 -4.18
C THR A 149 -14.31 4.16 -3.79
N ALA A 150 -13.50 3.80 -2.80
CA ALA A 150 -13.43 2.42 -2.33
C ALA A 150 -14.79 1.89 -1.82
N ALA A 151 -15.51 2.71 -1.06
CA ALA A 151 -16.83 2.36 -0.55
C ALA A 151 -17.84 2.14 -1.68
N LEU A 152 -17.84 3.05 -2.67
CA LEU A 152 -18.77 2.97 -3.79
C LEU A 152 -18.46 1.77 -4.71
N GLU A 153 -17.18 1.52 -5.01
CA GLU A 153 -16.77 0.37 -5.84
C GLU A 153 -17.12 -0.97 -5.17
N ALA A 154 -16.92 -1.08 -3.87
CA ALA A 154 -17.33 -2.27 -3.12
C ALA A 154 -18.87 -2.43 -3.10
N ALA A 155 -19.60 -1.34 -2.85
CA ALA A 155 -21.06 -1.37 -2.79
C ALA A 155 -21.71 -1.70 -4.15
N LYS A 156 -21.14 -1.23 -5.27
CA LYS A 156 -21.57 -1.57 -6.65
C LYS A 156 -21.49 -3.07 -6.94
N THR A 157 -20.59 -3.77 -6.27
CA THR A 157 -20.43 -5.23 -6.42
C THR A 157 -21.24 -6.03 -5.39
N GLY A 158 -22.07 -5.35 -4.59
CA GLY A 158 -23.03 -5.97 -3.69
C GLY A 158 -22.53 -6.17 -2.25
N TYR A 159 -21.35 -5.66 -1.89
CA TYR A 159 -20.84 -5.77 -0.52
C TYR A 159 -21.38 -4.66 0.38
N GLY A 160 -21.67 -5.01 1.64
CA GLY A 160 -21.96 -4.02 2.68
C GLY A 160 -20.70 -3.25 3.08
N VAL A 161 -20.83 -1.94 3.23
CA VAL A 161 -19.71 -1.07 3.60
C VAL A 161 -20.06 -0.25 4.84
N LYS A 162 -19.14 -0.18 5.79
CA LYS A 162 -19.16 0.72 6.94
C LYS A 162 -18.10 1.80 6.70
N LEU A 163 -18.51 3.03 6.46
CA LEU A 163 -17.63 4.18 6.22
C LEU A 163 -17.52 5.02 7.48
N VAL A 164 -16.32 5.18 8.02
CA VAL A 164 -16.03 5.97 9.22
C VAL A 164 -15.22 7.20 8.84
N GLU A 165 -15.74 8.39 9.20
CA GLU A 165 -15.09 9.69 8.96
C GLU A 165 -14.99 10.48 10.27
N LYS A 166 -13.80 11.00 10.56
CA LYS A 166 -13.53 11.77 11.78
C LYS A 166 -14.20 13.14 11.78
N SER A 167 -14.32 13.76 10.61
CA SER A 167 -15.02 15.04 10.44
C SER A 167 -16.53 14.85 10.47
N ASP A 168 -17.26 15.95 10.59
CA ASP A 168 -18.73 15.98 10.51
C ASP A 168 -19.26 15.92 9.07
N HIS A 169 -18.38 15.95 8.08
CA HIS A 169 -18.69 15.95 6.65
C HIS A 169 -17.75 15.08 5.84
N LEU A 170 -18.23 14.61 4.69
CA LEU A 170 -17.50 13.82 3.72
C LEU A 170 -16.78 14.69 2.67
N GLY A 171 -15.87 14.07 1.90
CA GLY A 171 -15.18 14.69 0.76
C GLY A 171 -13.72 15.06 1.01
N GLY A 172 -13.27 15.10 2.27
CA GLY A 172 -11.87 15.33 2.65
C GLY A 172 -11.28 16.61 2.03
N TRP A 173 -10.03 16.53 1.53
CA TRP A 173 -9.34 17.69 0.94
C TRP A 173 -9.98 18.19 -0.36
N LEU A 174 -10.58 17.32 -1.20
CA LEU A 174 -11.23 17.78 -2.43
C LEU A 174 -12.47 18.62 -2.13
N ALA A 175 -13.16 18.36 -1.02
CA ALA A 175 -14.27 19.20 -0.57
C ALA A 175 -13.82 20.62 -0.18
N LYS A 176 -12.55 20.83 0.12
CA LYS A 176 -11.98 22.14 0.48
C LYS A 176 -11.40 22.89 -0.73
N GLN A 177 -11.20 22.24 -1.86
CA GLN A 177 -10.66 22.86 -3.05
C GLN A 177 -11.71 23.64 -3.83
N HIS A 178 -11.28 24.72 -4.49
CA HIS A 178 -12.10 25.52 -5.39
C HIS A 178 -12.30 24.78 -6.71
N LYS A 179 -11.21 24.36 -7.37
CA LYS A 179 -11.21 23.58 -8.60
C LYS A 179 -10.18 22.47 -8.56
N SER A 180 -10.29 21.51 -9.46
CA SER A 180 -9.34 20.45 -9.70
C SER A 180 -8.42 20.78 -10.87
N ILE A 181 -7.25 20.14 -10.91
CA ILE A 181 -6.43 20.04 -12.12
C ILE A 181 -7.17 19.22 -13.17
N PRO A 182 -6.86 19.38 -14.48
CA PRO A 182 -7.56 18.64 -15.53
C PRO A 182 -7.31 17.14 -15.44
N THR A 183 -8.38 16.37 -15.56
CA THR A 183 -8.36 14.89 -15.59
C THR A 183 -8.75 14.32 -16.95
N LYS A 184 -9.19 15.19 -17.87
CA LYS A 184 -9.71 14.82 -19.21
C LYS A 184 -8.98 15.57 -20.32
N PRO A 185 -8.87 14.99 -21.53
CA PRO A 185 -8.34 15.70 -22.69
C PRO A 185 -9.11 17.01 -22.96
N PRO A 186 -8.45 18.10 -23.35
CA PRO A 186 -7.03 18.21 -23.70
C PRO A 186 -6.06 18.45 -22.52
N PHE A 187 -6.44 18.21 -21.29
CA PHE A 187 -5.64 18.38 -20.06
C PHE A 187 -5.11 19.82 -19.84
N ARG A 188 -5.88 20.82 -20.18
CA ARG A 188 -5.47 22.23 -20.17
C ARG A 188 -6.29 23.10 -19.22
N ASP A 189 -7.59 22.84 -19.11
CA ASP A 189 -8.52 23.69 -18.38
C ASP A 189 -8.84 23.09 -17.01
N LEU A 190 -9.04 23.97 -16.03
CA LEU A 190 -9.44 23.58 -14.69
C LEU A 190 -10.84 22.98 -14.69
N GLU A 191 -11.02 21.93 -13.89
CA GLU A 191 -12.27 21.19 -13.79
C GLU A 191 -12.91 21.39 -12.40
N ASP A 192 -14.19 21.10 -12.28
CA ASP A 192 -14.82 20.94 -10.97
C ASP A 192 -14.26 19.69 -10.28
N THR A 193 -14.24 19.69 -8.95
CA THR A 193 -13.67 18.57 -8.19
C THR A 193 -14.45 17.28 -8.34
N GLY A 194 -15.74 17.35 -8.71
CA GLY A 194 -16.67 16.22 -8.80
C GLY A 194 -16.86 15.49 -7.47
N ILE A 195 -16.46 16.12 -6.37
CA ILE A 195 -16.51 15.46 -5.06
C ILE A 195 -17.93 15.46 -4.46
N GLN A 196 -18.72 16.47 -4.76
CA GLN A 196 -20.10 16.56 -4.24
C GLN A 196 -21.00 15.49 -4.86
N GLU A 197 -20.80 15.22 -6.15
CA GLU A 197 -21.49 14.15 -6.87
C GLU A 197 -21.09 12.79 -6.27
N LEU A 198 -19.82 12.57 -6.00
CA LEU A 198 -19.35 11.33 -5.38
C LEU A 198 -19.89 11.15 -3.96
N VAL A 199 -19.95 12.23 -3.17
CA VAL A 199 -20.58 12.21 -1.83
C VAL A 199 -22.05 11.84 -1.93
N ALA A 200 -22.80 12.50 -2.84
CA ALA A 200 -24.21 12.22 -3.05
C ALA A 200 -24.48 10.76 -3.50
N GLU A 201 -23.63 10.20 -4.37
CA GLU A 201 -23.73 8.79 -4.77
C GLU A 201 -23.52 7.83 -3.59
N VAL A 202 -22.55 8.13 -2.73
CA VAL A 202 -22.23 7.32 -1.54
C VAL A 202 -23.36 7.41 -0.51
N GLU A 203 -23.88 8.62 -0.24
CA GLU A 203 -24.99 8.85 0.70
C GLU A 203 -26.30 8.20 0.25
N ALA A 204 -26.53 8.13 -1.06
CA ALA A 204 -27.72 7.51 -1.64
C ALA A 204 -27.63 5.97 -1.72
N ASN A 205 -26.47 5.37 -1.51
CA ASN A 205 -26.27 3.94 -1.69
C ASN A 205 -26.70 3.13 -0.46
N PRO A 206 -27.71 2.24 -0.55
CA PRO A 206 -28.25 1.51 0.59
C PRO A 206 -27.26 0.49 1.20
N ASN A 207 -26.22 0.10 0.46
CA ASN A 207 -25.19 -0.82 0.94
C ASN A 207 -24.08 -0.10 1.73
N ILE A 208 -24.10 1.24 1.82
CA ILE A 208 -23.10 2.03 2.53
C ILE A 208 -23.72 2.64 3.78
N ARG A 209 -23.21 2.27 4.93
CA ARG A 209 -23.57 2.90 6.20
C ARG A 209 -22.46 3.85 6.64
N ILE A 210 -22.79 5.10 6.87
CA ILE A 210 -21.86 6.19 7.14
C ILE A 210 -21.87 6.55 8.63
N PHE A 211 -20.68 6.73 9.20
CA PHE A 211 -20.45 7.25 10.55
C PHE A 211 -19.56 8.49 10.43
N THR A 212 -20.14 9.68 10.49
CA THR A 212 -19.41 10.95 10.59
C THR A 212 -19.14 11.31 12.05
N SER A 213 -18.22 12.25 12.29
CA SER A 213 -17.76 12.61 13.63
C SER A 213 -17.38 11.37 14.46
N ALA A 214 -16.72 10.41 13.82
CA ALA A 214 -16.44 9.11 14.39
C ALA A 214 -15.04 8.61 14.03
N PHE A 215 -14.47 7.76 14.87
CA PHE A 215 -13.19 7.11 14.64
C PHE A 215 -13.21 5.65 15.13
N THR A 216 -12.22 4.88 14.74
CA THR A 216 -12.02 3.49 15.18
C THR A 216 -11.27 3.49 16.50
N ALA A 217 -11.95 3.22 17.61
CA ALA A 217 -11.37 3.25 18.94
C ALA A 217 -10.59 1.96 19.28
N GLU A 218 -11.01 0.83 18.72
CA GLU A 218 -10.39 -0.48 18.92
C GLU A 218 -10.71 -1.37 17.74
N THR A 219 -9.76 -2.19 17.33
CA THR A 219 -9.92 -3.17 16.25
C THR A 219 -9.26 -4.47 16.62
N ASP A 220 -10.06 -5.51 16.86
CA ASP A 220 -9.61 -6.86 17.21
C ASP A 220 -9.86 -7.85 16.07
N GLY A 221 -9.20 -9.00 16.13
CA GLY A 221 -9.55 -10.14 15.29
C GLY A 221 -8.63 -10.38 14.11
N ALA A 222 -9.19 -10.76 12.97
CA ALA A 222 -8.48 -11.24 11.78
C ALA A 222 -9.36 -11.11 10.54
N PRO A 223 -8.85 -11.37 9.32
CA PRO A 223 -9.67 -11.38 8.11
C PRO A 223 -10.94 -12.21 8.26
N GLY A 224 -12.07 -11.63 7.88
CA GLY A 224 -13.41 -12.21 8.07
C GLY A 224 -14.02 -11.97 9.46
N LEU A 225 -13.23 -11.66 10.46
CA LEU A 225 -13.60 -11.60 11.86
C LEU A 225 -13.02 -10.37 12.58
N PHE A 226 -12.95 -9.23 11.92
CA PHE A 226 -12.56 -7.99 12.58
C PHE A 226 -13.73 -7.42 13.39
N ASP A 227 -13.56 -7.33 14.70
CA ASP A 227 -14.46 -6.64 15.61
C ASP A 227 -13.93 -5.22 15.83
N VAL A 228 -14.71 -4.24 15.43
CA VAL A 228 -14.33 -2.82 15.46
C VAL A 228 -15.25 -2.02 16.36
N THR A 229 -14.68 -1.30 17.31
CA THR A 229 -15.38 -0.34 18.14
C THR A 229 -15.32 1.04 17.50
N ILE A 230 -16.46 1.59 17.10
CA ILE A 230 -16.60 2.95 16.57
C ILE A 230 -16.97 3.88 17.72
N ALA A 231 -16.22 4.96 17.87
CA ALA A 231 -16.45 5.97 18.90
C ALA A 231 -16.56 7.39 18.33
N SER A 232 -17.14 8.29 19.09
CA SER A 232 -17.32 9.70 18.74
C SER A 232 -15.99 10.46 18.76
N SER A 233 -15.75 11.32 17.76
CA SER A 233 -14.64 12.26 17.71
C SER A 233 -14.93 13.62 18.38
N GLY A 234 -16.01 13.72 19.16
CA GLY A 234 -16.31 14.89 19.99
C GLY A 234 -17.33 15.87 19.43
N ASN A 235 -17.78 15.74 18.19
CA ASN A 235 -18.78 16.64 17.60
C ASN A 235 -20.21 16.21 17.97
N GLY A 236 -20.81 16.91 18.92
CA GLY A 236 -22.18 16.65 19.39
C GLY A 236 -22.32 15.50 20.39
N LYS A 237 -21.27 14.75 20.66
CA LYS A 237 -21.16 13.71 21.70
C LYS A 237 -19.82 13.81 22.40
N PRO A 238 -19.66 13.28 23.63
CA PRO A 238 -18.35 13.20 24.26
C PRO A 238 -17.35 12.45 23.38
N GLU A 239 -16.12 12.96 23.30
CA GLU A 239 -15.03 12.25 22.61
C GLU A 239 -14.77 10.90 23.29
N GLY A 240 -14.63 9.84 22.48
CA GLY A 240 -14.45 8.48 22.97
C GLY A 240 -15.73 7.74 23.38
N GLU A 241 -16.90 8.39 23.36
CA GLU A 241 -18.17 7.69 23.58
C GLU A 241 -18.40 6.64 22.48
N VAL A 242 -18.61 5.39 22.88
CA VAL A 242 -18.86 4.29 21.94
C VAL A 242 -20.20 4.50 21.22
N ILE A 243 -20.13 4.59 19.90
CA ILE A 243 -21.30 4.68 19.03
C ILE A 243 -21.84 3.27 18.75
N GLU A 244 -20.97 2.37 18.33
CA GLU A 244 -21.35 1.01 17.93
C GLU A 244 -20.14 0.07 17.90
N LYS A 245 -20.39 -1.23 18.10
CA LYS A 245 -19.45 -2.31 17.80
C LYS A 245 -19.93 -3.06 16.57
N ILE A 246 -19.06 -3.22 15.58
CA ILE A 246 -19.38 -3.85 14.30
C ILE A 246 -18.41 -4.99 14.01
N ARG A 247 -18.87 -5.98 13.22
CA ARG A 247 -18.00 -7.03 12.65
C ARG A 247 -17.86 -6.83 11.14
N VAL A 248 -16.61 -6.84 10.66
CA VAL A 248 -16.28 -6.66 9.24
C VAL A 248 -15.25 -7.69 8.78
N GLY A 249 -15.20 -7.96 7.47
CA GLY A 249 -14.30 -8.97 6.92
C GLY A 249 -12.93 -8.43 6.51
N ALA A 250 -12.86 -7.17 6.10
CA ALA A 250 -11.61 -6.50 5.73
C ALA A 250 -11.70 -5.00 5.97
N ILE A 251 -10.54 -4.34 6.03
CA ILE A 251 -10.42 -2.92 6.37
C ILE A 251 -9.65 -2.19 5.25
N ILE A 252 -10.21 -1.09 4.77
CA ILE A 252 -9.55 -0.17 3.82
C ILE A 252 -9.19 1.11 4.57
N GLN A 253 -7.89 1.39 4.67
CA GLN A 253 -7.39 2.60 5.33
C GLN A 253 -7.19 3.72 4.30
N ALA A 254 -8.08 4.70 4.30
CA ALA A 254 -8.13 5.84 3.38
C ALA A 254 -8.01 7.19 4.10
N THR A 255 -7.16 7.25 5.12
CA THR A 255 -7.06 8.35 6.10
C THR A 255 -6.43 9.63 5.56
N GLY A 256 -5.95 9.61 4.30
CA GLY A 256 -5.46 10.79 3.61
C GLY A 256 -4.16 11.37 4.19
N TRP A 257 -4.06 12.70 4.17
CA TRP A 257 -2.84 13.43 4.47
C TRP A 257 -3.12 14.78 5.16
N ARG A 258 -2.06 15.38 5.71
CA ARG A 258 -2.02 16.76 6.19
C ARG A 258 -0.88 17.53 5.53
N PRO A 259 -0.93 18.87 5.45
CA PRO A 259 0.19 19.68 4.99
C PRO A 259 1.42 19.51 5.89
N ALA A 260 2.61 19.51 5.27
CA ALA A 260 3.85 19.59 6.02
C ALA A 260 3.99 20.99 6.66
N ASP A 261 4.64 21.07 7.81
CA ASP A 261 4.99 22.35 8.43
C ASP A 261 6.25 22.92 7.76
N PRO A 262 6.18 24.11 7.12
CA PRO A 262 7.32 24.69 6.45
C PRO A 262 8.30 25.41 7.41
N ARG A 263 7.97 25.50 8.70
CA ARG A 263 8.84 26.12 9.71
C ARG A 263 10.01 25.19 10.09
N PRO A 264 11.15 25.70 10.52
CA PRO A 264 11.49 27.14 10.65
C PRO A 264 12.06 27.80 9.38
N ASP A 265 12.14 27.08 8.24
CA ASP A 265 12.86 27.56 7.06
C ASP A 265 12.16 28.73 6.34
N LEU A 266 10.84 28.80 6.44
CA LEU A 266 10.02 29.85 5.84
C LEU A 266 9.17 30.53 6.91
N PRO A 267 8.90 31.84 6.81
CA PRO A 267 8.24 32.63 7.87
C PRO A 267 6.71 32.44 7.90
N TYR A 268 6.28 31.17 7.84
CA TYR A 268 4.88 30.79 8.01
C TYR A 268 4.46 30.96 9.46
N GLY A 269 3.40 31.73 9.68
CA GLY A 269 2.93 32.08 11.01
C GLY A 269 3.59 33.33 11.60
N ASP A 270 4.76 33.75 11.11
CA ASP A 270 5.44 35.00 11.52
C ASP A 270 4.96 36.20 10.70
N LEU A 271 4.67 35.99 9.42
CA LEU A 271 4.15 36.98 8.49
C LEU A 271 2.73 36.61 8.07
N GLU A 272 1.75 37.48 8.31
CA GLU A 272 0.33 37.23 8.03
C GLU A 272 0.05 36.94 6.55
N ASP A 273 0.78 37.59 5.63
CA ASP A 273 0.62 37.45 4.18
C ASP A 273 1.49 36.31 3.62
N VAL A 274 1.92 35.38 4.46
CA VAL A 274 2.55 34.10 4.09
C VAL A 274 1.63 32.96 4.50
N ILE A 275 1.01 32.29 3.54
CA ILE A 275 0.00 31.25 3.73
C ILE A 275 0.40 29.93 3.06
N LEU A 276 -0.30 28.85 3.39
CA LEU A 276 -0.14 27.59 2.69
C LEU A 276 -1.02 27.51 1.42
N ASN A 277 -0.66 26.64 0.51
CA ASN A 277 -1.46 26.35 -0.68
C ASN A 277 -2.89 25.88 -0.34
N VAL A 278 -3.09 25.19 0.77
CA VAL A 278 -4.42 24.76 1.25
C VAL A 278 -5.27 25.94 1.75
N ASP A 279 -4.65 26.97 2.31
CA ASP A 279 -5.34 28.18 2.75
C ASP A 279 -5.83 29.00 1.55
N LEU A 280 -5.03 29.09 0.48
CA LEU A 280 -5.45 29.74 -0.75
C LEU A 280 -6.64 29.02 -1.42
N GLU A 281 -6.67 27.68 -1.41
CA GLU A 281 -7.85 26.92 -1.89
C GLU A 281 -9.11 27.26 -1.08
N ALA A 282 -8.98 27.31 0.26
CA ALA A 282 -10.09 27.64 1.12
C ALA A 282 -10.60 29.08 0.86
N MET A 283 -9.67 30.03 0.67
CA MET A 283 -9.99 31.43 0.34
C MET A 283 -10.72 31.53 -1.02
N MET A 284 -10.21 30.88 -2.05
CA MET A 284 -10.85 30.86 -3.36
C MET A 284 -12.22 30.21 -3.35
N LYS A 285 -12.38 29.15 -2.56
CA LYS A 285 -13.67 28.46 -2.43
C LYS A 285 -14.71 29.30 -1.69
N ALA A 286 -14.31 30.03 -0.65
CA ALA A 286 -15.22 30.85 0.14
C ALA A 286 -15.66 32.12 -0.60
N ASP A 287 -14.71 32.85 -1.17
CA ASP A 287 -14.92 34.22 -1.65
C ASP A 287 -14.70 34.40 -3.14
N GLY A 288 -14.13 33.41 -3.85
CA GLY A 288 -13.74 33.51 -5.26
C GLY A 288 -12.69 34.59 -5.53
N ARG A 289 -11.98 35.05 -4.50
CA ARG A 289 -11.00 36.14 -4.59
C ARG A 289 -9.78 35.83 -3.73
N ILE A 290 -8.62 36.28 -4.18
CA ILE A 290 -7.37 36.16 -3.45
C ILE A 290 -7.10 37.49 -2.75
N THR A 291 -7.09 37.48 -1.43
CA THR A 291 -6.89 38.66 -0.59
C THR A 291 -5.71 38.47 0.35
N ARG A 292 -5.12 39.58 0.77
CA ARG A 292 -4.08 39.58 1.80
C ARG A 292 -4.73 39.39 3.18
N PRO A 293 -4.30 38.39 3.95
CA PRO A 293 -4.80 38.22 5.33
C PRO A 293 -4.62 39.44 6.22
N SER A 294 -3.51 40.21 6.06
CA SER A 294 -3.16 41.32 6.91
C SER A 294 -4.13 42.53 6.84
N ASP A 295 -4.72 42.80 5.67
CA ASP A 295 -5.55 43.99 5.47
C ASP A 295 -6.80 43.78 4.59
N GLY A 296 -7.04 42.58 4.14
CA GLY A 296 -8.19 42.20 3.31
C GLY A 296 -8.18 42.75 1.88
N LYS A 297 -7.11 43.41 1.46
CA LYS A 297 -7.00 43.91 0.09
C LYS A 297 -6.70 42.80 -0.89
N GLU A 298 -7.14 43.00 -2.14
CA GLU A 298 -6.86 42.06 -3.22
C GLU A 298 -5.37 41.93 -3.49
N ALA A 299 -4.88 40.69 -3.56
CA ALA A 299 -3.50 40.38 -3.92
C ALA A 299 -3.40 40.25 -5.45
N LYS A 300 -2.61 41.16 -6.08
CA LYS A 300 -2.36 41.18 -7.53
C LYS A 300 -1.05 40.49 -7.91
N LYS A 301 -0.09 40.46 -7.02
CA LYS A 301 1.20 39.82 -7.22
C LYS A 301 1.34 38.70 -6.18
N VAL A 302 1.24 37.46 -6.62
CA VAL A 302 1.30 36.30 -5.74
C VAL A 302 2.52 35.46 -6.09
N ALA A 303 3.29 35.09 -5.09
CA ALA A 303 4.41 34.17 -5.28
C ALA A 303 4.14 32.81 -4.68
N PHE A 304 4.57 31.77 -5.36
CA PHE A 304 4.48 30.38 -4.95
C PHE A 304 5.87 29.83 -4.68
N ILE A 305 6.13 29.35 -3.47
CA ILE A 305 7.38 28.71 -3.09
C ILE A 305 7.16 27.22 -3.07
N GLN A 306 7.83 26.50 -3.98
CA GLN A 306 7.74 25.05 -4.09
C GLN A 306 8.56 24.35 -3.01
N CYS A 307 8.19 23.10 -2.72
CA CYS A 307 8.89 22.21 -1.79
C CYS A 307 9.01 22.75 -0.35
N GLY A 308 8.09 23.62 0.08
CA GLY A 308 8.00 24.08 1.45
C GLY A 308 7.81 22.90 2.41
N GLY A 309 8.67 22.77 3.41
CA GLY A 309 8.66 21.63 4.33
C GLY A 309 9.31 20.34 3.78
N CYS A 310 9.79 20.33 2.53
CA CYS A 310 10.42 19.15 1.90
C CYS A 310 11.91 19.37 1.57
N SER A 311 12.50 20.52 1.90
CA SER A 311 13.90 20.84 1.64
C SER A 311 14.67 21.04 2.95
N GLY A 312 15.87 20.45 3.05
CA GLY A 312 16.75 20.56 4.23
C GLY A 312 17.11 19.20 4.84
N LYS A 313 18.10 19.18 5.76
CA LYS A 313 18.67 17.94 6.32
C LYS A 313 17.72 17.13 7.22
N GLU A 314 16.66 17.73 7.71
CA GLU A 314 15.70 17.10 8.66
C GLU A 314 14.32 16.87 8.04
N LYS A 315 14.18 17.02 6.72
CA LYS A 315 12.90 17.05 6.02
C LYS A 315 12.69 15.84 5.14
N HIS A 316 11.45 15.68 4.67
CA HIS A 316 11.03 14.50 3.91
C HIS A 316 11.91 14.29 2.68
N SER A 317 12.52 13.11 2.56
CA SER A 317 13.33 12.74 1.40
C SER A 317 12.48 12.40 0.15
N TYR A 318 11.15 12.37 0.29
CA TYR A 318 10.23 12.07 -0.81
C TYR A 318 9.56 13.33 -1.39
N CYS A 319 9.18 13.24 -2.67
CA CYS A 319 8.36 14.26 -3.33
C CYS A 319 6.87 13.97 -3.10
N SER A 320 6.12 15.01 -2.71
CA SER A 320 4.66 14.90 -2.50
C SER A 320 3.85 14.79 -3.81
N SER A 321 4.48 14.96 -4.96
CA SER A 321 3.92 14.78 -6.32
C SER A 321 2.77 15.71 -6.72
N ILE A 322 2.24 16.53 -5.80
CA ILE A 322 1.10 17.42 -6.07
C ILE A 322 1.46 18.91 -6.07
N CYS A 323 2.57 19.32 -5.40
CA CYS A 323 2.85 20.73 -5.15
C CYS A 323 2.96 21.53 -6.46
N CYS A 324 3.68 21.00 -7.45
CA CYS A 324 3.87 21.66 -8.73
C CYS A 324 2.53 21.89 -9.46
N MET A 325 1.71 20.86 -9.56
CA MET A 325 0.41 20.96 -10.19
C MET A 325 -0.54 21.91 -9.45
N THR A 326 -0.52 21.87 -8.11
CA THR A 326 -1.32 22.78 -7.28
C THR A 326 -0.90 24.23 -7.50
N SER A 327 0.40 24.54 -7.53
CA SER A 327 0.85 25.91 -7.77
C SER A 327 0.57 26.41 -9.18
N LEU A 328 0.68 25.55 -10.19
CA LEU A 328 0.25 25.90 -11.56
C LEU A 328 -1.24 26.22 -11.60
N LYS A 329 -2.08 25.40 -10.97
CA LYS A 329 -3.51 25.63 -10.83
C LYS A 329 -3.80 26.97 -10.14
N GLN A 330 -3.16 27.22 -9.02
CA GLN A 330 -3.36 28.44 -8.23
C GLN A 330 -2.81 29.69 -8.93
N ALA A 331 -1.73 29.57 -9.70
CA ALA A 331 -1.25 30.65 -10.57
C ALA A 331 -2.31 31.04 -11.63
N LEU A 332 -3.02 30.07 -12.17
CA LEU A 332 -4.15 30.37 -13.08
C LEU A 332 -5.32 31.05 -12.36
N TYR A 333 -5.59 30.76 -11.07
CA TYR A 333 -6.58 31.52 -10.27
C TYR A 333 -6.17 33.01 -10.14
N VAL A 334 -4.88 33.29 -9.93
CA VAL A 334 -4.36 34.66 -9.84
C VAL A 334 -4.62 35.41 -11.14
N ARG A 335 -4.56 34.70 -12.28
CA ARG A 335 -4.69 35.27 -13.62
C ARG A 335 -6.12 35.33 -14.14
N GLU A 336 -7.03 34.53 -13.62
CA GLU A 336 -8.40 34.41 -14.14
C GLU A 336 -9.12 35.76 -14.17
N GLY A 337 -9.37 36.28 -15.40
CA GLY A 337 -10.06 37.56 -15.63
C GLY A 337 -9.25 38.81 -15.20
N ARG A 338 -7.94 38.71 -15.00
CA ARG A 338 -7.10 39.80 -14.45
C ARG A 338 -5.75 39.94 -15.18
N ASP A 339 -5.73 40.82 -16.20
CA ASP A 339 -4.52 41.04 -17.00
C ASP A 339 -3.38 41.74 -16.20
N ASP A 340 -3.72 42.50 -15.16
CA ASP A 340 -2.78 43.22 -14.31
C ASP A 340 -2.22 42.38 -13.15
N ALA A 341 -2.77 41.18 -12.90
CA ALA A 341 -2.25 40.32 -11.85
C ALA A 341 -1.08 39.46 -12.37
N LYS A 342 -0.17 39.08 -11.45
CA LYS A 342 1.03 38.31 -11.77
C LYS A 342 1.24 37.18 -10.76
N ALA A 343 1.60 36.00 -11.26
CA ALA A 343 1.97 34.83 -10.47
C ALA A 343 3.44 34.49 -10.68
N TYR A 344 4.19 34.32 -9.60
CA TYR A 344 5.61 33.99 -9.63
C TYR A 344 5.82 32.62 -8.96
N ILE A 345 6.31 31.62 -9.68
CA ILE A 345 6.54 30.28 -9.15
C ILE A 345 8.05 30.03 -9.05
N PHE A 346 8.55 29.85 -7.82
CA PHE A 346 9.93 29.51 -7.52
C PHE A 346 10.04 28.01 -7.29
N PHE A 347 10.87 27.31 -8.09
CA PHE A 347 10.97 25.85 -8.05
C PHE A 347 12.39 25.37 -8.31
N GLU A 348 12.74 24.22 -7.74
CA GLU A 348 13.96 23.49 -8.07
C GLU A 348 13.72 22.55 -9.25
N PHE A 349 12.65 21.73 -9.16
CA PHE A 349 12.20 20.81 -10.21
C PHE A 349 10.69 20.98 -10.42
N MET A 350 10.27 21.13 -11.68
CA MET A 350 8.86 21.09 -12.04
C MET A 350 8.48 19.65 -12.38
N ARG A 351 7.51 19.10 -11.65
CA ARG A 351 7.05 17.72 -11.83
C ARG A 351 5.60 17.69 -12.32
N THR A 352 5.44 17.45 -13.62
CA THR A 352 4.18 17.40 -14.33
C THR A 352 4.12 16.12 -15.18
N PRO A 353 3.97 14.93 -14.55
CA PRO A 353 4.11 13.66 -15.25
C PRO A 353 2.99 13.40 -16.25
N GLY A 354 3.32 12.77 -17.38
CA GLY A 354 2.37 12.34 -18.39
C GLY A 354 1.61 13.50 -19.04
N GLN A 355 0.30 13.39 -19.09
CA GLN A 355 -0.59 14.40 -19.70
C GLN A 355 -0.61 15.75 -18.97
N TYR A 356 -0.12 15.81 -17.75
CA TYR A 356 0.01 17.07 -17.01
C TYR A 356 1.05 18.03 -17.59
N GLU A 357 1.88 17.58 -18.51
CA GLU A 357 2.76 18.44 -19.32
C GLU A 357 1.96 19.42 -20.18
N ASP A 358 0.77 19.05 -20.66
CA ASP A 358 -0.12 19.96 -21.40
C ASP A 358 -0.70 21.06 -20.49
N PHE A 359 -0.97 20.75 -19.22
CA PHE A 359 -1.38 21.75 -18.24
C PHE A 359 -0.23 22.68 -17.87
N TYR A 360 0.99 22.16 -17.71
CA TYR A 360 2.17 22.96 -17.50
C TYR A 360 2.40 23.94 -18.66
N ARG A 361 2.29 23.46 -19.89
CA ARG A 361 2.37 24.31 -21.11
C ARG A 361 1.31 25.38 -21.10
N ARG A 362 0.07 25.08 -20.69
CA ARG A 362 -1.00 26.08 -20.53
C ARG A 362 -0.61 27.22 -19.60
N ALA A 363 0.04 26.90 -18.47
CA ALA A 363 0.52 27.91 -17.53
C ALA A 363 1.72 28.72 -18.08
N GLN A 364 2.63 28.09 -18.86
CA GLN A 364 3.76 28.74 -19.50
C GLN A 364 3.34 29.72 -20.61
N GLU A 365 2.21 29.48 -21.28
CA GLU A 365 1.66 30.33 -22.35
C GLU A 365 0.98 31.60 -21.80
N ASP A 366 0.77 31.70 -20.48
CA ASP A 366 0.18 32.90 -19.85
C ASP A 366 1.26 33.93 -19.52
N ASP A 367 1.21 35.11 -20.15
CA ASP A 367 2.19 36.19 -20.03
C ASP A 367 2.34 36.76 -18.59
N GLY A 368 1.40 36.47 -17.71
CA GLY A 368 1.42 36.87 -16.29
C GLY A 368 1.92 35.80 -15.33
N VAL A 369 2.30 34.60 -15.82
CA VAL A 369 2.86 33.52 -15.03
C VAL A 369 4.37 33.44 -15.24
N PHE A 370 5.14 33.68 -14.20
CA PHE A 370 6.60 33.68 -14.22
C PHE A 370 7.15 32.46 -13.52
N LEU A 371 7.91 31.65 -14.23
CA LEU A 371 8.49 30.40 -13.75
C LEU A 371 10.00 30.59 -13.54
N THR A 372 10.43 30.66 -12.27
CA THR A 372 11.83 30.88 -11.92
C THR A 372 12.42 29.61 -11.32
N ARG A 373 13.40 29.03 -12.01
CA ARG A 373 14.15 27.92 -11.44
C ARG A 373 15.18 28.43 -10.45
N GLY A 374 14.89 28.25 -9.16
CA GLY A 374 15.76 28.73 -8.09
C GLY A 374 15.18 28.48 -6.71
N LEU A 375 16.03 28.57 -5.72
CA LEU A 375 15.67 28.44 -4.32
C LEU A 375 15.44 29.81 -3.69
N VAL A 376 14.36 29.94 -2.94
CA VAL A 376 14.07 31.12 -2.13
C VAL A 376 14.99 31.13 -0.91
N ALA A 377 15.75 32.17 -0.75
CA ALA A 377 16.67 32.36 0.38
C ALA A 377 16.01 33.11 1.55
N ASP A 378 15.10 34.06 1.24
CA ASP A 378 14.47 34.90 2.26
C ASP A 378 13.12 35.43 1.78
N VAL A 379 12.23 35.70 2.74
CA VAL A 379 10.95 36.40 2.57
C VAL A 379 10.85 37.48 3.65
N ALA A 380 10.94 38.73 3.28
CA ALA A 380 10.93 39.85 4.20
C ALA A 380 9.72 40.79 3.99
N LYS A 381 9.24 41.41 5.08
CA LYS A 381 8.17 42.42 5.01
C LYS A 381 8.75 43.76 4.62
N ASN A 382 8.13 44.46 3.68
CA ASN A 382 8.51 45.77 3.21
C ASN A 382 7.91 46.90 4.07
N GLU A 383 8.48 48.09 3.98
CA GLU A 383 7.94 49.27 4.63
C GLU A 383 6.54 49.69 4.12
N ASP A 384 6.23 49.38 2.86
CA ASP A 384 4.92 49.60 2.22
C ASP A 384 3.84 48.52 2.58
N GLY A 385 4.22 47.55 3.42
CA GLY A 385 3.36 46.47 3.88
C GLY A 385 3.26 45.29 2.94
N GLY A 386 3.95 45.29 1.77
CA GLY A 386 4.10 44.13 0.90
C GLY A 386 5.25 43.22 1.35
N LEU A 387 5.55 42.21 0.55
CA LEU A 387 6.62 41.23 0.80
C LEU A 387 7.69 41.32 -0.30
N THR A 388 8.94 41.08 0.06
CA THR A 388 10.04 40.88 -0.90
C THR A 388 10.57 39.48 -0.74
N ILE A 389 10.62 38.76 -1.86
CA ILE A 389 11.26 37.45 -1.96
C ILE A 389 12.66 37.64 -2.54
N THR A 390 13.66 37.10 -1.85
CA THR A 390 15.01 36.98 -2.37
C THR A 390 15.27 35.54 -2.77
N ALA A 391 15.65 35.32 -4.02
CA ALA A 391 15.89 34.01 -4.57
C ALA A 391 17.10 33.99 -5.50
N THR A 392 17.78 32.85 -5.59
CA THR A 392 18.85 32.64 -6.57
C THR A 392 18.24 32.05 -7.84
N ASP A 393 18.25 32.82 -8.94
CA ASP A 393 17.84 32.28 -10.26
C ASP A 393 19.01 31.50 -10.86
N THR A 394 18.81 30.18 -11.00
CA THR A 394 19.86 29.27 -11.50
C THR A 394 20.10 29.40 -13.00
N MET A 395 19.18 29.99 -13.77
CA MET A 395 19.34 30.25 -15.20
C MET A 395 20.15 31.53 -15.45
N LEU A 396 19.90 32.55 -14.65
CA LEU A 396 20.64 33.82 -14.71
C LEU A 396 21.98 33.74 -13.94
N GLY A 397 22.13 32.81 -13.01
CA GLY A 397 23.30 32.70 -12.14
C GLY A 397 23.44 33.84 -11.14
N SER A 398 22.36 34.53 -10.81
CA SER A 398 22.36 35.70 -9.94
C SER A 398 21.20 35.71 -8.96
N GLU A 399 21.35 36.45 -7.88
CA GLU A 399 20.27 36.75 -6.95
C GLU A 399 19.26 37.70 -7.59
N ILE A 400 18.00 37.42 -7.40
CA ILE A 400 16.88 38.28 -7.81
C ILE A 400 15.99 38.61 -6.62
N GLN A 401 15.35 39.77 -6.69
CA GLN A 401 14.37 40.22 -5.72
C GLN A 401 13.04 40.52 -6.39
N VAL A 402 11.95 39.96 -5.85
CA VAL A 402 10.61 40.14 -6.37
C VAL A 402 9.68 40.65 -5.29
N LYS A 403 9.03 41.82 -5.56
CA LYS A 403 8.03 42.39 -4.65
C LYS A 403 6.65 41.81 -4.97
N VAL A 404 5.99 41.29 -3.94
CA VAL A 404 4.69 40.63 -4.04
C VAL A 404 3.74 41.08 -2.92
N ASP A 405 2.44 40.81 -3.11
CA ASP A 405 1.39 41.12 -2.13
C ASP A 405 1.15 39.92 -1.18
N LEU A 406 1.34 38.71 -1.68
CA LEU A 406 1.07 37.47 -0.97
C LEU A 406 2.08 36.39 -1.34
N VAL A 407 2.50 35.60 -0.37
CA VAL A 407 3.34 34.41 -0.56
C VAL A 407 2.55 33.16 -0.21
N VAL A 408 2.56 32.18 -1.10
CA VAL A 408 1.92 30.89 -0.94
C VAL A 408 2.99 29.81 -0.89
N ILE A 409 3.08 29.12 0.21
CA ILE A 409 4.00 27.99 0.37
C ILE A 409 3.31 26.71 -0.09
N ALA A 410 3.86 26.07 -1.11
CA ALA A 410 3.43 24.76 -1.55
C ALA A 410 3.98 23.69 -0.59
N ALA A 411 3.32 23.53 0.55
CA ALA A 411 3.67 22.55 1.55
C ALA A 411 3.40 21.12 1.06
N GLY A 412 4.30 20.21 1.38
CA GLY A 412 4.20 18.81 1.01
C GLY A 412 3.07 18.07 1.74
N MET A 413 2.92 16.79 1.41
CA MET A 413 1.95 15.87 2.03
C MET A 413 2.62 15.04 3.11
N ILE A 414 2.01 14.97 4.29
CA ILE A 414 2.35 14.01 5.34
C ILE A 414 1.17 13.05 5.50
N PRO A 415 1.38 11.72 5.43
CA PRO A 415 0.28 10.77 5.56
C PRO A 415 -0.34 10.81 6.96
N ASN A 416 -1.65 10.64 7.01
CA ASN A 416 -2.38 10.45 8.28
C ASN A 416 -2.52 8.95 8.62
N ALA A 417 -1.51 8.15 8.32
CA ALA A 417 -1.52 6.72 8.60
C ALA A 417 -0.77 6.38 9.89
N ALA A 418 0.32 7.11 10.16
CA ALA A 418 1.10 7.00 11.39
C ALA A 418 1.86 8.31 11.68
N ASP A 419 2.38 8.45 12.88
CA ASP A 419 3.23 9.58 13.27
C ASP A 419 4.70 9.32 12.87
N GLY A 420 5.06 9.76 11.67
CA GLY A 420 6.42 9.58 11.14
C GLY A 420 7.49 10.33 11.92
N GLU A 421 7.16 11.44 12.59
CA GLU A 421 8.11 12.18 13.43
C GLU A 421 8.45 11.38 14.68
N ALA A 422 7.45 10.82 15.35
CA ALA A 422 7.66 9.96 16.51
C ALA A 422 8.43 8.68 16.13
N ILE A 423 8.13 8.08 14.95
CA ILE A 423 8.85 6.91 14.44
C ILE A 423 10.34 7.23 14.27
N ARG A 424 10.68 8.30 13.58
CA ARG A 424 12.07 8.72 13.38
C ARG A 424 12.77 9.06 14.69
N ALA A 425 12.11 9.84 15.56
CA ALA A 425 12.67 10.20 16.86
C ALA A 425 12.95 8.95 17.72
N LEU A 426 12.09 7.93 17.65
CA LEU A 426 12.28 6.67 18.35
C LEU A 426 13.45 5.85 17.78
N GLU A 427 13.59 5.80 16.45
CA GLU A 427 14.70 5.12 15.78
C GLU A 427 16.04 5.80 16.08
N ASP A 428 16.10 7.13 15.97
CA ASP A 428 17.27 7.91 16.33
C ASP A 428 17.65 7.75 17.80
N ALA A 429 16.67 7.70 18.69
CA ALA A 429 16.91 7.47 20.11
C ALA A 429 17.48 6.08 20.39
N LYS A 430 16.99 5.03 19.72
CA LYS A 430 17.54 3.66 19.82
C LYS A 430 19.02 3.60 19.45
N VAL A 431 19.41 4.30 18.39
CA VAL A 431 20.81 4.39 17.95
C VAL A 431 21.63 5.22 18.95
N ASN A 432 21.16 6.40 19.33
CA ASN A 432 21.91 7.33 20.16
C ASN A 432 22.09 6.86 21.62
N VAL A 433 21.21 6.00 22.15
CA VAL A 433 21.41 5.36 23.47
C VAL A 433 22.65 4.46 23.47
N LEU A 434 22.91 3.77 22.35
CA LEU A 434 24.04 2.83 22.21
C LEU A 434 25.32 3.55 21.75
N ASP A 435 25.21 4.40 20.71
CA ASP A 435 26.34 4.94 19.96
C ASP A 435 26.44 6.48 20.03
N GLY A 436 25.69 7.13 20.91
CA GLY A 436 25.73 8.59 21.06
C GLY A 436 27.13 9.10 21.47
N ASP A 437 27.63 10.09 20.72
CA ASP A 437 28.98 10.70 20.82
C ASP A 437 29.17 11.51 22.12
N SER A 438 28.11 11.78 22.89
CA SER A 438 28.17 12.47 24.19
C SER A 438 27.16 11.91 25.19
N GLU A 439 27.48 12.09 26.48
CA GLU A 439 26.59 11.74 27.60
C GLU A 439 25.23 12.44 27.47
N ALA A 440 25.24 13.72 27.09
CA ALA A 440 24.02 14.50 26.92
C ALA A 440 23.10 13.93 25.81
N LYS A 441 23.67 13.47 24.70
CA LYS A 441 22.90 12.80 23.64
C LYS A 441 22.31 11.47 24.11
N ARG A 442 23.07 10.67 24.86
CA ARG A 442 22.59 9.40 25.42
C ARG A 442 21.45 9.58 26.42
N VAL A 443 21.56 10.61 27.29
CA VAL A 443 20.49 10.95 28.24
C VAL A 443 19.24 11.43 27.52
N ALA A 444 19.36 12.36 26.57
CA ALA A 444 18.21 12.84 25.78
C ALA A 444 17.56 11.70 24.97
N ALA A 445 18.35 10.77 24.45
CA ALA A 445 17.85 9.58 23.77
C ALA A 445 17.09 8.64 24.72
N ALA A 446 17.59 8.44 25.93
CA ALA A 446 16.91 7.63 26.95
C ALA A 446 15.56 8.25 27.36
N GLU A 447 15.51 9.58 27.56
CA GLU A 447 14.27 10.32 27.83
C GLU A 447 13.27 10.18 26.66
N THR A 448 13.76 10.24 25.42
CA THR A 448 12.92 10.05 24.22
C THR A 448 12.37 8.63 24.17
N LEU A 449 13.17 7.60 24.47
CA LEU A 449 12.72 6.21 24.55
C LEU A 449 11.67 6.01 25.64
N GLU A 450 11.85 6.63 26.80
CA GLU A 450 10.87 6.56 27.88
C GLU A 450 9.55 7.20 27.48
N LYS A 451 9.60 8.36 26.82
CA LYS A 451 8.42 9.10 26.36
C LYS A 451 7.68 8.43 25.20
N LEU A 452 8.40 7.91 24.20
CA LEU A 452 7.84 7.37 22.97
C LEU A 452 7.78 5.84 22.93
N GLY A 453 8.45 5.15 23.84
CA GLY A 453 8.48 3.68 23.86
C GLY A 453 7.11 3.01 24.07
N HIS A 454 6.14 3.78 24.55
CA HIS A 454 4.74 3.39 24.71
C HIS A 454 3.81 4.27 23.85
N HIS A 455 4.30 4.77 22.73
CA HIS A 455 3.56 5.69 21.88
C HIS A 455 2.40 4.98 21.19
N ASP A 456 1.17 5.25 21.66
CA ASP A 456 -0.07 4.70 21.09
C ASP A 456 -0.56 5.48 19.84
N GLY A 457 0.07 6.60 19.52
CA GLY A 457 -0.41 7.56 18.52
C GLY A 457 -0.04 7.24 17.07
N THR A 458 0.65 6.14 16.80
CA THR A 458 0.95 5.70 15.43
C THR A 458 -0.22 4.98 14.78
N GLN A 459 -1.32 4.74 15.53
CA GLN A 459 -2.39 3.82 15.18
C GLN A 459 -3.73 4.52 15.01
N ILE A 460 -4.14 4.73 13.78
CA ILE A 460 -5.50 5.19 13.47
C ILE A 460 -6.52 4.07 13.63
N LEU A 461 -6.10 2.82 13.48
CA LEU A 461 -6.96 1.66 13.59
C LEU A 461 -7.02 1.08 14.99
N ASN A 462 -6.12 1.46 15.88
CA ASN A 462 -6.01 0.94 17.25
C ASN A 462 -6.09 -0.60 17.27
N LEU A 463 -5.14 -1.22 16.56
CA LEU A 463 -5.15 -2.65 16.31
C LEU A 463 -4.76 -3.45 17.55
N ASN A 464 -5.59 -4.44 17.88
CA ASN A 464 -5.22 -5.57 18.71
C ASN A 464 -5.30 -6.84 17.83
N TYR A 465 -4.28 -7.03 17.00
CA TYR A 465 -4.30 -8.02 15.94
C TYR A 465 -3.27 -9.12 16.19
N ARG A 466 -3.62 -10.37 15.84
CA ARG A 466 -2.75 -11.54 16.08
C ARG A 466 -1.36 -11.43 15.45
N GLN A 467 -1.21 -10.70 14.33
CA GLN A 467 0.07 -10.46 13.67
C GLN A 467 0.90 -9.35 14.34
N GLY A 468 0.39 -8.76 15.38
CA GLY A 468 1.01 -7.69 16.15
C GLY A 468 0.07 -6.49 16.33
N PRO A 469 0.28 -5.68 17.38
CA PRO A 469 -0.65 -4.61 17.75
C PRO A 469 -0.66 -3.46 16.75
N ASP A 470 0.41 -3.27 16.00
CA ASP A 470 0.58 -2.11 15.15
C ASP A 470 0.43 -2.42 13.67
N LEU A 471 -0.03 -1.45 12.88
CA LEU A 471 0.14 -1.45 11.45
C LEU A 471 1.54 -0.91 11.14
N PRO A 472 2.52 -1.75 10.76
CA PRO A 472 3.88 -1.30 10.52
C PRO A 472 3.92 -0.17 9.51
N ALA A 473 4.66 0.89 9.82
CA ALA A 473 4.82 2.07 8.99
C ALA A 473 6.29 2.35 8.70
N LEU A 474 6.54 3.01 7.57
CA LEU A 474 7.84 3.51 7.17
C LEU A 474 8.19 4.78 7.95
N GLU A 475 9.44 5.22 7.90
CA GLU A 475 9.98 6.37 8.65
C GLU A 475 9.19 7.67 8.57
N TYR A 476 8.43 7.87 7.49
CA TYR A 476 7.58 9.05 7.30
C TYR A 476 6.09 8.82 7.59
N GLY A 477 5.73 7.65 8.14
CA GLY A 477 4.37 7.35 8.54
C GLY A 477 3.48 6.73 7.45
N PHE A 478 4.02 6.41 6.27
CA PHE A 478 3.32 5.60 5.28
C PHE A 478 3.26 4.14 5.73
N PRO A 479 2.13 3.42 5.56
CA PRO A 479 2.07 2.00 5.86
C PRO A 479 3.11 1.21 5.07
N ASP A 480 3.80 0.28 5.75
CA ASP A 480 4.76 -0.61 5.08
C ASP A 480 4.02 -1.57 4.15
N SER A 481 4.07 -1.28 2.87
CA SER A 481 3.50 -2.10 1.81
C SER A 481 4.45 -2.13 0.61
N HIS A 482 4.61 -3.31 0.02
CA HIS A 482 5.47 -3.47 -1.15
C HIS A 482 4.67 -3.24 -2.43
N PHE A 483 4.84 -2.08 -3.06
CA PHE A 483 4.00 -1.63 -4.18
C PHE A 483 4.14 -2.46 -5.46
N ILE A 484 5.23 -3.21 -5.63
CA ILE A 484 5.45 -4.10 -6.80
C ILE A 484 4.87 -5.50 -6.53
N CYS A 485 5.35 -6.18 -5.48
CA CYS A 485 5.02 -7.58 -5.24
C CYS A 485 3.64 -7.76 -4.59
N PHE A 486 3.23 -6.82 -3.76
CA PHE A 486 2.00 -6.89 -2.97
C PHE A 486 1.29 -5.55 -2.95
N PRO A 487 0.83 -5.06 -4.13
CA PRO A 487 0.16 -3.77 -4.21
C PRO A 487 -1.08 -3.75 -3.32
N TYR A 488 -1.31 -2.61 -2.67
CA TYR A 488 -2.42 -2.35 -1.74
C TYR A 488 -2.39 -3.11 -0.41
N GLU A 489 -1.51 -4.08 -0.24
CA GLU A 489 -1.48 -4.88 0.99
C GLU A 489 -0.52 -4.28 2.01
N SER A 490 -0.98 -4.13 3.25
CA SER A 490 -0.13 -3.79 4.40
C SER A 490 0.55 -5.03 4.98
N ARG A 491 1.41 -4.84 6.00
CA ARG A 491 2.00 -5.93 6.78
C ARG A 491 1.01 -6.58 7.76
N ARG A 492 -0.26 -6.21 7.71
CA ARG A 492 -1.35 -6.84 8.44
C ARG A 492 -2.39 -7.34 7.45
N THR A 493 -2.54 -8.66 7.38
CA THR A 493 -3.45 -9.32 6.45
C THR A 493 -4.88 -8.85 6.66
N GLY A 494 -5.59 -8.51 5.58
CA GLY A 494 -6.95 -8.00 5.63
C GLY A 494 -7.06 -6.49 5.80
N ILE A 495 -5.93 -5.75 5.86
CA ILE A 495 -5.89 -4.30 5.98
C ILE A 495 -5.18 -3.70 4.76
N TYR A 496 -5.89 -2.85 4.01
CA TYR A 496 -5.50 -2.32 2.70
C TYR A 496 -5.42 -0.80 2.72
N PRO A 497 -4.22 -0.21 2.83
CA PRO A 497 -4.06 1.24 2.74
C PRO A 497 -4.27 1.72 1.29
N THR A 498 -4.82 2.93 1.14
CA THR A 498 -5.09 3.51 -0.18
C THR A 498 -4.97 5.03 -0.22
N GLY A 499 -4.78 5.55 -1.43
CA GLY A 499 -4.67 6.97 -1.72
C GLY A 499 -3.45 7.62 -1.07
N ALA A 500 -3.58 8.89 -0.68
CA ALA A 500 -2.48 9.67 -0.12
C ALA A 500 -2.00 9.17 1.26
N ALA A 501 -2.76 8.32 1.95
CA ALA A 501 -2.30 7.63 3.14
C ALA A 501 -1.25 6.56 2.81
N ARG A 502 -1.33 5.91 1.64
CA ARG A 502 -0.41 4.86 1.19
C ARG A 502 0.83 5.40 0.49
N GLN A 503 0.65 6.39 -0.37
CA GLN A 503 1.75 7.03 -1.13
C GLN A 503 1.34 8.44 -1.57
N PRO A 504 2.29 9.36 -1.81
CA PRO A 504 1.98 10.66 -2.37
C PRO A 504 1.29 10.52 -3.74
N THR A 505 0.08 11.07 -3.85
CA THR A 505 -0.72 11.01 -5.07
C THR A 505 -1.76 12.12 -5.12
N ASP A 506 -2.24 12.46 -6.31
CA ASP A 506 -3.32 13.40 -6.53
C ASP A 506 -4.72 12.77 -6.38
N GLY A 507 -5.77 13.54 -6.68
CA GLY A 507 -7.15 13.07 -6.54
C GLY A 507 -7.51 11.95 -7.53
N MET A 508 -6.97 12.00 -8.77
CA MET A 508 -7.21 10.97 -9.79
C MET A 508 -6.49 9.67 -9.41
N GLY A 509 -5.20 9.75 -9.11
CA GLY A 509 -4.44 8.59 -8.65
C GLY A 509 -5.00 7.98 -7.35
N SER A 510 -5.56 8.81 -6.44
CA SER A 510 -6.25 8.33 -5.25
C SER A 510 -7.51 7.53 -5.56
N ARG A 511 -8.27 7.89 -6.61
CA ARG A 511 -9.45 7.12 -7.07
C ARG A 511 -9.05 5.76 -7.65
N GLU A 512 -8.05 5.75 -8.54
CA GLU A 512 -7.54 4.52 -9.14
C GLU A 512 -6.99 3.55 -8.08
N ASP A 513 -6.21 4.09 -7.15
CA ASP A 513 -5.65 3.34 -6.03
C ASP A 513 -6.73 2.74 -5.12
N ALA A 514 -7.78 3.51 -4.85
CA ALA A 514 -8.90 3.08 -4.03
C ALA A 514 -9.70 1.93 -4.67
N THR A 515 -9.86 1.96 -5.99
CA THR A 515 -10.50 0.86 -6.73
C THR A 515 -9.70 -0.44 -6.58
N GLY A 516 -8.37 -0.35 -6.67
CA GLY A 516 -7.48 -1.50 -6.46
C GLY A 516 -7.53 -2.04 -5.02
N ALA A 517 -7.56 -1.16 -4.02
CA ALA A 517 -7.68 -1.54 -2.61
C ALA A 517 -9.04 -2.20 -2.32
N ALA A 518 -10.13 -1.68 -2.89
CA ALA A 518 -11.47 -2.28 -2.76
C ALA A 518 -11.50 -3.70 -3.35
N LEU A 519 -10.91 -3.91 -4.53
CA LEU A 519 -10.80 -5.24 -5.14
C LEU A 519 -10.02 -6.21 -4.24
N LYS A 520 -8.91 -5.76 -3.63
CA LYS A 520 -8.13 -6.58 -2.70
C LYS A 520 -8.91 -6.93 -1.43
N ALA A 521 -9.66 -5.99 -0.88
CA ALA A 521 -10.53 -6.24 0.27
C ALA A 521 -11.63 -7.26 -0.05
N ILE A 522 -12.25 -7.16 -1.24
CA ILE A 522 -13.23 -8.13 -1.73
C ILE A 522 -12.60 -9.52 -1.90
N GLN A 523 -11.42 -9.62 -2.52
CA GLN A 523 -10.70 -10.88 -2.63
C GLN A 523 -10.44 -11.51 -1.25
N CYS A 524 -10.06 -10.71 -0.27
CA CYS A 524 -9.86 -11.14 1.10
C CYS A 524 -11.12 -11.81 1.69
N VAL A 525 -12.24 -11.11 1.67
CA VAL A 525 -13.48 -11.64 2.27
C VAL A 525 -14.02 -12.85 1.52
N GLU A 526 -13.84 -12.91 0.20
CA GLU A 526 -14.23 -14.06 -0.60
C GLU A 526 -13.36 -15.29 -0.30
N MET A 527 -12.04 -15.15 -0.20
CA MET A 527 -11.14 -16.23 0.18
C MET A 527 -11.46 -16.72 1.59
N THR A 528 -11.60 -15.80 2.54
CA THR A 528 -11.91 -16.14 3.93
C THR A 528 -13.24 -16.88 4.05
N SER A 529 -14.28 -16.45 3.32
CA SER A 529 -15.60 -17.11 3.34
C SER A 529 -15.59 -18.53 2.77
N ARG A 530 -14.60 -18.88 1.93
CA ARG A 530 -14.40 -20.23 1.42
C ARG A 530 -13.41 -21.06 2.26
N GLY A 531 -12.91 -20.51 3.37
CA GLY A 531 -11.88 -21.16 4.20
C GLY A 531 -10.50 -21.21 3.54
N GLU A 532 -10.25 -20.36 2.53
CA GLU A 532 -8.96 -20.20 1.86
C GLU A 532 -8.09 -19.23 2.63
N ALA A 533 -6.78 -19.51 2.70
CA ALA A 533 -5.85 -18.60 3.36
C ALA A 533 -5.68 -17.30 2.56
N VAL A 534 -5.93 -16.17 3.19
CA VAL A 534 -5.43 -14.89 2.71
C VAL A 534 -3.94 -14.86 2.98
N HIS A 535 -3.14 -14.54 1.98
CA HIS A 535 -1.69 -14.74 1.93
C HIS A 535 -0.97 -14.27 3.22
N PRO A 536 -0.29 -15.18 3.95
CA PRO A 536 0.45 -14.81 5.16
C PRO A 536 1.66 -13.94 4.82
N ARG A 537 1.96 -12.97 5.68
CA ARG A 537 3.05 -12.02 5.52
C ARG A 537 4.21 -12.33 6.46
N ALA A 538 5.42 -11.92 6.05
CA ALA A 538 6.57 -11.88 6.95
C ALA A 538 6.24 -11.01 8.17
N GLY A 539 6.58 -11.48 9.37
CA GLY A 539 6.28 -10.81 10.63
C GLY A 539 4.98 -11.24 11.30
N ASP A 540 4.26 -12.22 10.75
CA ASP A 540 3.17 -12.87 11.47
C ASP A 540 3.73 -13.68 12.64
N THR A 541 3.47 -13.22 13.86
CA THR A 541 3.98 -13.84 15.09
C THR A 541 3.11 -14.97 15.62
N SER A 542 1.91 -15.16 15.07
CA SER A 542 0.98 -16.23 15.45
C SER A 542 1.28 -17.58 14.78
N TYR A 543 2.24 -17.58 13.91
CA TYR A 543 2.58 -18.68 13.00
C TYR A 543 3.98 -19.15 13.31
N PRO A 544 4.42 -20.20 13.26
CA PRO A 544 4.23 -21.52 13.75
C PRO A 544 4.48 -21.66 15.28
N ASP A 545 3.97 -22.72 15.89
CA ASP A 545 4.28 -23.05 17.28
C ASP A 545 5.56 -23.89 17.37
N PHE A 546 6.56 -23.40 18.10
CA PHE A 546 7.85 -24.06 18.25
C PHE A 546 7.93 -24.88 19.54
N MET A 547 8.03 -26.18 19.41
CA MET A 547 8.36 -27.05 20.55
C MET A 547 9.84 -26.90 20.92
N MET A 548 10.19 -25.89 21.70
CA MET A 548 11.57 -25.60 22.10
C MET A 548 12.28 -26.76 22.79
N SER A 549 11.56 -27.65 23.46
CA SER A 549 12.10 -28.89 24.06
C SER A 549 12.67 -29.87 23.02
N ARG A 550 12.25 -29.78 21.78
CA ARG A 550 12.74 -30.60 20.66
C ARG A 550 13.71 -29.87 19.73
N CYS A 551 13.99 -28.60 20.02
CA CYS A 551 14.85 -27.78 19.18
C CYS A 551 16.33 -28.20 19.34
N THR A 552 16.95 -28.59 18.22
CA THR A 552 18.38 -28.95 18.17
C THR A 552 19.29 -27.73 17.94
N LYS A 553 18.73 -26.53 17.89
CA LYS A 553 19.43 -25.25 17.61
C LYS A 553 20.19 -25.23 16.28
N CYS A 554 19.73 -25.99 15.29
CA CYS A 554 20.36 -26.07 13.95
C CYS A 554 20.16 -24.81 13.10
N LYS A 555 19.38 -23.81 13.54
CA LYS A 555 19.07 -22.52 12.89
C LYS A 555 18.28 -22.58 11.58
N ARG A 556 17.95 -23.74 11.03
CA ARG A 556 17.24 -23.87 9.74
C ARG A 556 15.86 -23.20 9.68
N CYS A 557 15.24 -22.90 10.84
CA CYS A 557 13.95 -22.19 10.88
C CYS A 557 14.12 -20.66 10.92
N THR A 558 15.34 -20.16 11.09
CA THR A 558 15.67 -18.73 11.19
C THR A 558 16.49 -18.22 10.01
N GLU A 559 17.02 -19.11 9.20
CA GLU A 559 17.71 -18.85 7.94
C GLU A 559 16.79 -19.18 6.75
#